data_49f67656ec0755b7563590f23e260947
#
_entry.id   49f67656ec0755b7563590f23e260947
#
_cell.length_a   1.000
_cell.length_b   1.000
_cell.length_c   1.000
_cell.angle_alpha   90.00
_cell.angle_beta   90.00
_cell.angle_gamma   90.00
#
_symmetry.space_group_name_H-M   'P 1'
#
loop_
_entity.id
_entity.type
_entity.pdbx_description
1 polymer ?
#
loop_
_entity_poly.entity_id
_entity_poly.type
_entity_poly.pdbx_seq_one_letter_code
_entity_poly.pdbx_strand_id
1 'polypeptide(L)'
;LIIDNQTHNVVGYIGNSDFNDIAHQGQVDGVKAIRSPGSALKPLIYALAIDKGLATPKTIITDVPVNYNGFAPENFNRKFNGNVAVEKALAFSLNVPAVKTLDKMGVPLFVDKLQQLGFEQIRKDSRILGLSVALGGCGVRLEELTNMYCTFANGGKFRPLQWLNPSNSTQPR
;
A
#
# COMPACT_ATOMS: atom_id res chain seq x y z
N LEU A 1 -7.29 -13.32 3.11
CA LEU A 1 -6.24 -13.80 2.21
C LEU A 1 -4.98 -14.09 3.01
N ILE A 2 -4.41 -15.28 2.82
CA ILE A 2 -3.14 -15.71 3.44
C ILE A 2 -2.20 -16.13 2.33
N ILE A 3 -0.97 -15.59 2.36
CA ILE A 3 0.07 -15.85 1.36
C ILE A 3 1.32 -16.35 2.09
N ASP A 4 1.92 -17.43 1.61
CA ASP A 4 3.21 -17.89 2.07
C ASP A 4 4.33 -16.97 1.57
N ASN A 5 5.11 -16.39 2.48
CA ASN A 5 6.12 -15.37 2.14
C ASN A 5 7.28 -15.91 1.30
N GLN A 6 7.60 -17.20 1.40
CA GLN A 6 8.73 -17.80 0.68
C GLN A 6 8.36 -18.20 -0.75
N THR A 7 7.19 -18.83 -0.89
CA THR A 7 6.73 -19.39 -2.16
C THR A 7 5.82 -18.45 -2.94
N HIS A 8 5.21 -17.44 -2.28
CA HIS A 8 4.12 -16.60 -2.77
C HIS A 8 2.86 -17.39 -3.16
N ASN A 9 2.70 -18.60 -2.60
CA ASN A 9 1.48 -19.37 -2.76
C ASN A 9 0.35 -18.76 -1.92
N VAL A 10 -0.82 -18.66 -2.52
CA VAL A 10 -2.05 -18.36 -1.79
C VAL A 10 -2.50 -19.62 -1.06
N VAL A 11 -2.37 -19.63 0.27
CA VAL A 11 -2.69 -20.79 1.13
C VAL A 11 -4.03 -20.65 1.86
N GLY A 12 -4.62 -19.47 1.82
CA GLY A 12 -5.95 -19.22 2.38
C GLY A 12 -6.66 -18.07 1.68
N TYR A 13 -7.94 -18.28 1.35
CA TYR A 13 -8.74 -17.29 0.65
C TYR A 13 -10.17 -17.27 1.21
N ILE A 14 -10.58 -16.10 1.68
CA ILE A 14 -11.97 -15.83 2.09
C ILE A 14 -12.35 -14.48 1.47
N GLY A 15 -13.28 -14.51 0.53
CA GLY A 15 -13.75 -13.31 -0.16
C GLY A 15 -14.74 -12.50 0.67
N ASN A 16 -15.59 -13.19 1.45
CA ASN A 16 -16.57 -12.59 2.35
C ASN A 16 -16.85 -13.53 3.54
N SER A 17 -17.46 -13.01 4.60
CA SER A 17 -17.80 -13.78 5.80
C SER A 17 -18.99 -14.72 5.57
N ASP A 18 -19.97 -14.30 4.78
CA ASP A 18 -21.17 -15.09 4.43
C ASP A 18 -21.66 -14.72 3.03
N PHE A 19 -21.55 -15.67 2.11
CA PHE A 19 -21.99 -15.50 0.72
C PHE A 19 -23.51 -15.28 0.59
N ASN A 20 -24.29 -15.83 1.52
CA ASN A 20 -25.76 -15.76 1.48
C ASN A 20 -26.33 -14.50 2.13
N ASP A 21 -25.51 -13.70 2.78
CA ASP A 21 -25.92 -12.44 3.38
C ASP A 21 -26.05 -11.33 2.31
N ILE A 22 -27.16 -11.37 1.56
CA ILE A 22 -27.45 -10.42 0.48
C ILE A 22 -27.59 -9.00 1.04
N ALA A 23 -28.14 -8.85 2.25
CA ALA A 23 -28.35 -7.54 2.88
C ALA A 23 -27.04 -6.77 3.14
N HIS A 24 -25.95 -7.48 3.42
CA HIS A 24 -24.61 -6.91 3.64
C HIS A 24 -23.63 -7.24 2.51
N GLN A 25 -24.14 -7.43 1.30
CA GLN A 25 -23.33 -7.65 0.09
C GLN A 25 -22.41 -8.89 0.17
N GLY A 26 -22.91 -9.99 0.75
CA GLY A 26 -22.17 -11.25 0.93
C GLY A 26 -21.53 -11.83 -0.33
N GLN A 27 -22.06 -11.47 -1.52
CA GLN A 27 -21.53 -11.92 -2.81
C GLN A 27 -20.34 -11.07 -3.32
N VAL A 28 -20.01 -9.96 -2.64
CA VAL A 28 -18.83 -9.16 -3.01
C VAL A 28 -17.57 -9.85 -2.51
N ASP A 29 -16.67 -10.16 -3.44
CA ASP A 29 -15.34 -10.66 -3.11
C ASP A 29 -14.43 -9.51 -2.64
N GLY A 30 -14.23 -9.40 -1.33
CA GLY A 30 -13.41 -8.36 -0.70
C GLY A 30 -11.92 -8.44 -1.04
N VAL A 31 -11.42 -9.59 -1.51
CA VAL A 31 -10.03 -9.74 -1.96
C VAL A 31 -9.82 -9.09 -3.32
N LYS A 32 -10.84 -9.19 -4.19
CA LYS A 32 -10.82 -8.65 -5.57
C LYS A 32 -11.39 -7.24 -5.68
N ALA A 33 -12.21 -6.82 -4.73
CA ALA A 33 -12.85 -5.52 -4.75
C ALA A 33 -11.81 -4.40 -4.71
N ILE A 34 -11.97 -3.39 -5.58
CA ILE A 34 -11.11 -2.21 -5.59
C ILE A 34 -11.52 -1.31 -4.44
N ARG A 35 -10.59 -1.01 -3.54
CA ARG A 35 -10.80 -0.18 -2.35
C ARG A 35 -9.62 0.77 -2.15
N SER A 36 -9.86 1.87 -1.43
CA SER A 36 -8.77 2.74 -0.99
C SER A 36 -7.86 1.99 -0.01
N PRO A 37 -6.55 1.98 -0.22
CA PRO A 37 -5.61 1.37 0.73
C PRO A 37 -5.37 2.24 1.97
N GLY A 38 -5.87 3.46 2.00
CA GLY A 38 -5.59 4.41 3.08
C GLY A 38 -4.09 4.59 3.30
N SER A 39 -3.66 4.46 4.55
CA SER A 39 -2.24 4.60 4.94
C SER A 39 -1.37 3.36 4.67
N ALA A 40 -1.93 2.27 4.16
CA ALA A 40 -1.18 1.03 3.97
C ALA A 40 -0.07 1.11 2.90
N LEU A 41 -0.06 2.16 2.07
CA LEU A 41 1.04 2.41 1.12
C LEU A 41 2.21 3.21 1.72
N LYS A 42 2.07 3.81 2.92
CA LYS A 42 3.14 4.60 3.54
C LYS A 42 4.45 3.84 3.78
N PRO A 43 4.45 2.57 4.22
CA PRO A 43 5.68 1.80 4.32
C PRO A 43 6.48 1.76 3.03
N LEU A 44 5.81 1.61 1.87
CA LEU A 44 6.49 1.62 0.58
C LEU A 44 7.08 3.00 0.24
N ILE A 45 6.36 4.10 0.55
CA ILE A 45 6.88 5.46 0.33
C ILE A 45 8.20 5.65 1.08
N TYR A 46 8.24 5.33 2.38
CA TYR A 46 9.45 5.48 3.18
C TYR A 46 10.55 4.50 2.79
N ALA A 47 10.21 3.25 2.45
CA ALA A 47 11.18 2.27 1.98
C ALA A 47 11.90 2.77 0.71
N LEU A 48 11.15 3.28 -0.26
CA LEU A 48 11.71 3.84 -1.49
C LEU A 48 12.54 5.11 -1.25
N ALA A 49 12.09 5.97 -0.34
CA ALA A 49 12.84 7.18 0.02
C ALA A 49 14.20 6.82 0.66
N ILE A 50 14.23 5.78 1.49
CA ILE A 50 15.48 5.28 2.12
C ILE A 50 16.37 4.62 1.07
N ASP A 51 15.82 3.74 0.22
CA ASP A 51 16.54 3.05 -0.85
C ASP A 51 17.22 4.03 -1.82
N LYS A 52 16.57 5.17 -2.09
CA LYS A 52 17.12 6.25 -2.93
C LYS A 52 18.04 7.23 -2.20
N GLY A 53 18.34 7.01 -0.92
CA GLY A 53 19.16 7.92 -0.14
C GLY A 53 18.53 9.28 0.15
N LEU A 54 17.21 9.44 -0.07
CA LEU A 54 16.48 10.69 0.19
C LEU A 54 16.19 10.88 1.68
N ALA A 55 16.17 9.79 2.45
CA ALA A 55 15.91 9.79 3.88
C ALA A 55 16.61 8.63 4.57
N THR A 56 16.71 8.72 5.90
CA THR A 56 17.05 7.64 6.81
C THR A 56 15.95 7.55 7.87
N PRO A 57 15.90 6.50 8.68
CA PRO A 57 14.93 6.45 9.79
C PRO A 57 15.02 7.65 10.75
N LYS A 58 16.18 8.25 10.88
CA LYS A 58 16.45 9.40 11.75
C LYS A 58 16.31 10.76 11.05
N THR A 59 16.10 10.78 9.75
CA THR A 59 15.86 12.05 9.03
C THR A 59 14.65 12.76 9.61
N ILE A 60 14.82 14.06 9.90
CA ILE A 60 13.76 14.92 10.42
C ILE A 60 12.92 15.47 9.27
N ILE A 61 11.62 15.32 9.38
CA ILE A 61 10.63 15.91 8.47
C ILE A 61 9.70 16.80 9.30
N THR A 62 9.38 17.98 8.76
CA THR A 62 8.47 18.90 9.45
C THR A 62 7.01 18.51 9.21
N ASP A 63 6.28 18.21 10.27
CA ASP A 63 4.84 17.96 10.30
C ASP A 63 4.14 19.28 10.66
N VAL A 64 3.92 20.14 9.66
CA VAL A 64 3.28 21.45 9.76
C VAL A 64 2.27 21.61 8.63
N PRO A 65 1.29 22.51 8.73
CA PRO A 65 0.35 22.77 7.65
C PRO A 65 1.06 23.06 6.32
N VAL A 66 0.60 22.44 5.26
CA VAL A 66 1.10 22.63 3.88
C VAL A 66 -0.07 22.63 2.91
N ASN A 67 0.11 23.29 1.77
CA ASN A 67 -0.88 23.33 0.70
C ASN A 67 -0.17 23.12 -0.64
N TYR A 68 -0.59 22.09 -1.36
CA TYR A 68 -0.12 21.75 -2.70
C TYR A 68 -1.21 22.08 -3.73
N ASN A 69 -1.31 23.35 -4.11
CA ASN A 69 -2.29 23.83 -5.11
C ASN A 69 -3.74 23.38 -4.80
N GLY A 70 -4.16 23.54 -3.54
CA GLY A 70 -5.50 23.14 -3.08
C GLY A 70 -5.56 21.79 -2.35
N PHE A 71 -4.56 20.95 -2.48
CA PHE A 71 -4.43 19.74 -1.65
C PHE A 71 -3.68 20.06 -0.36
N ALA A 72 -4.42 20.13 0.74
CA ALA A 72 -3.91 20.44 2.08
C ALA A 72 -4.07 19.20 3.00
N PRO A 73 -3.08 18.31 3.07
CA PRO A 73 -3.17 17.12 3.92
C PRO A 73 -3.15 17.48 5.40
N GLU A 74 -4.02 16.85 6.18
CA GLU A 74 -4.06 16.96 7.63
C GLU A 74 -3.83 15.57 8.26
N ASN A 75 -3.28 15.57 9.49
CA ASN A 75 -3.21 14.35 10.29
C ASN A 75 -4.62 13.95 10.79
N PHE A 76 -4.83 12.67 11.09
CA PHE A 76 -6.13 12.15 11.53
C PHE A 76 -6.72 12.90 12.73
N ASN A 77 -5.87 13.30 13.68
CA ASN A 77 -6.25 14.06 14.87
C ASN A 77 -6.26 15.57 14.68
N ARG A 78 -6.05 16.06 13.44
CA ARG A 78 -5.95 17.49 13.07
C ARG A 78 -4.88 18.26 13.83
N LYS A 79 -3.89 17.58 14.41
CA LYS A 79 -2.75 18.19 15.10
C LYS A 79 -1.48 18.00 14.30
N PHE A 80 -0.57 18.96 14.42
CA PHE A 80 0.74 18.93 13.80
C PHE A 80 1.80 18.77 14.88
N ASN A 81 2.85 17.99 14.60
CA ASN A 81 3.84 17.56 15.60
C ASN A 81 5.18 18.32 15.45
N GLY A 82 5.28 19.26 14.50
CA GLY A 82 6.53 19.97 14.24
C GLY A 82 7.61 19.05 13.65
N ASN A 83 8.80 19.04 14.19
CA ASN A 83 9.91 18.22 13.71
C ASN A 83 9.77 16.77 14.21
N VAL A 84 9.62 15.82 13.28
CA VAL A 84 9.49 14.38 13.58
C VAL A 84 10.50 13.56 12.79
N ALA A 85 11.06 12.51 13.38
CA ALA A 85 11.87 11.55 12.66
C ALA A 85 10.99 10.66 11.77
N VAL A 86 11.52 10.22 10.61
CA VAL A 86 10.84 9.33 9.66
C VAL A 86 10.27 8.09 10.36
N GLU A 87 11.04 7.43 11.23
CA GLU A 87 10.58 6.26 11.98
C GLU A 87 9.33 6.55 12.82
N LYS A 88 9.27 7.72 13.47
CA LYS A 88 8.09 8.16 14.24
C LYS A 88 6.94 8.55 13.32
N ALA A 89 7.23 9.24 12.22
CA ALA A 89 6.22 9.61 11.23
C ALA A 89 5.50 8.38 10.67
N LEU A 90 6.25 7.30 10.39
CA LEU A 90 5.68 6.02 9.95
C LEU A 90 4.92 5.33 11.09
N ALA A 91 5.51 5.21 12.27
CA ALA A 91 4.90 4.52 13.42
C ALA A 91 3.56 5.13 13.84
N PHE A 92 3.45 6.45 13.80
CA PHE A 92 2.19 7.18 14.08
C PHE A 92 1.33 7.41 12.85
N SER A 93 1.74 6.89 11.70
CA SER A 93 1.02 7.03 10.42
C SER A 93 0.69 8.48 10.08
N LEU A 94 1.59 9.42 10.35
CA LEU A 94 1.38 10.84 10.07
C LEU A 94 1.18 11.08 8.57
N ASN A 95 0.24 11.95 8.23
CA ASN A 95 -0.13 12.20 6.84
C ASN A 95 0.82 13.19 6.16
N VAL A 96 1.07 14.33 6.80
CA VAL A 96 1.88 15.40 6.21
C VAL A 96 3.31 14.94 5.91
N PRO A 97 4.03 14.25 6.82
CA PRO A 97 5.35 13.72 6.52
C PRO A 97 5.37 12.73 5.35
N ALA A 98 4.36 11.87 5.23
CA ALA A 98 4.26 10.91 4.13
C ALA A 98 4.07 11.63 2.78
N VAL A 99 3.18 12.64 2.73
CA VAL A 99 2.96 13.44 1.52
C VAL A 99 4.23 14.21 1.15
N LYS A 100 4.91 14.85 2.11
CA LYS A 100 6.20 15.54 1.87
C LYS A 100 7.28 14.61 1.34
N THR A 101 7.34 13.38 1.87
CA THR A 101 8.31 12.37 1.40
C THR A 101 7.99 11.97 -0.05
N LEU A 102 6.73 11.75 -0.37
CA LEU A 102 6.29 11.44 -1.73
C LEU A 102 6.55 12.60 -2.69
N ASP A 103 6.25 13.83 -2.29
CA ASP A 103 6.51 15.04 -3.08
C ASP A 103 8.00 15.16 -3.44
N LYS A 104 8.88 15.00 -2.45
CA LYS A 104 10.34 15.01 -2.64
C LYS A 104 10.83 13.89 -3.57
N MET A 105 10.22 12.72 -3.50
CA MET A 105 10.57 11.55 -4.31
C MET A 105 10.01 11.66 -5.74
N GLY A 106 8.86 12.31 -5.88
CA GLY A 106 8.09 12.42 -7.11
C GLY A 106 7.04 11.32 -7.26
N VAL A 107 5.78 11.74 -7.50
CA VAL A 107 4.63 10.84 -7.72
C VAL A 107 4.87 9.84 -8.86
N PRO A 108 5.42 10.22 -10.04
CA PRO A 108 5.65 9.28 -11.13
C PRO A 108 6.51 8.08 -10.72
N LEU A 109 7.60 8.30 -9.99
CA LEU A 109 8.46 7.23 -9.53
C LEU A 109 7.72 6.24 -8.61
N PHE A 110 6.88 6.75 -7.72
CA PHE A 110 6.09 5.92 -6.82
C PHE A 110 5.03 5.10 -7.58
N VAL A 111 4.33 5.74 -8.53
CA VAL A 111 3.33 5.10 -9.39
C VAL A 111 3.97 4.01 -10.24
N ASP A 112 5.13 4.26 -10.85
CA ASP A 112 5.87 3.27 -11.62
C ASP A 112 6.26 2.06 -10.75
N LYS A 113 6.68 2.29 -9.50
CA LYS A 113 6.99 1.19 -8.58
C LYS A 113 5.75 0.37 -8.23
N LEU A 114 4.61 1.00 -7.98
CA LEU A 114 3.34 0.28 -7.74
C LEU A 114 2.93 -0.56 -8.97
N GLN A 115 3.11 -0.03 -10.18
CA GLN A 115 2.85 -0.80 -11.41
C GLN A 115 3.76 -2.03 -11.53
N GLN A 116 5.05 -1.88 -11.20
CA GLN A 116 6.02 -2.99 -11.16
C GLN A 116 5.64 -4.05 -10.12
N LEU A 117 4.99 -3.65 -9.02
CA LEU A 117 4.46 -4.53 -7.99
C LEU A 117 3.08 -5.13 -8.33
N GLY A 118 2.59 -4.93 -9.57
CA GLY A 118 1.38 -5.56 -10.09
C GLY A 118 0.07 -4.87 -9.75
N PHE A 119 0.08 -3.60 -9.30
CA PHE A 119 -1.13 -2.84 -9.00
C PHE A 119 -1.83 -2.41 -10.30
N GLU A 120 -2.84 -3.17 -10.72
CA GLU A 120 -3.50 -2.97 -12.03
C GLU A 120 -4.34 -1.70 -12.10
N GLN A 121 -5.09 -1.38 -11.05
CA GLN A 121 -5.90 -0.17 -11.05
C GLN A 121 -5.01 1.08 -11.07
N ILE A 122 -3.89 1.08 -10.35
CA ILE A 122 -2.86 2.13 -10.39
C ILE A 122 -2.33 2.33 -11.82
N ARG A 123 -2.16 1.24 -12.58
CA ARG A 123 -1.72 1.33 -13.99
C ARG A 123 -2.76 2.05 -14.85
N LYS A 124 -4.04 1.77 -14.66
CA LYS A 124 -5.13 2.41 -15.40
C LYS A 124 -5.24 3.90 -15.08
N ASP A 125 -5.10 4.24 -13.79
CA ASP A 125 -5.31 5.60 -13.28
C ASP A 125 -4.01 6.44 -13.27
N SER A 126 -2.89 5.91 -13.75
CA SER A 126 -1.55 6.48 -13.58
C SER A 126 -1.43 7.96 -13.97
N ARG A 127 -2.21 8.41 -14.96
CA ARG A 127 -2.16 9.79 -15.48
C ARG A 127 -2.86 10.81 -14.57
N ILE A 128 -3.74 10.35 -13.69
CA ILE A 128 -4.55 11.23 -12.82
C ILE A 128 -4.14 11.17 -11.35
N LEU A 129 -3.21 10.26 -11.01
CA LEU A 129 -2.73 10.13 -9.64
C LEU A 129 -1.80 11.28 -9.27
N GLY A 130 -2.06 11.86 -8.08
CA GLY A 130 -1.28 12.94 -7.49
C GLY A 130 -0.80 12.57 -6.09
N LEU A 131 -0.41 13.59 -5.30
CA LEU A 131 0.09 13.42 -3.93
C LEU A 131 -0.90 12.71 -2.99
N SER A 132 -2.20 12.76 -3.28
CA SER A 132 -3.24 12.06 -2.50
C SER A 132 -3.04 10.55 -2.46
N VAL A 133 -2.29 9.95 -3.40
CA VAL A 133 -1.98 8.52 -3.39
C VAL A 133 -1.24 8.09 -2.11
N ALA A 134 -0.48 9.00 -1.47
CA ALA A 134 0.15 8.76 -0.17
C ALA A 134 -0.83 8.47 0.96
N LEU A 135 -2.07 8.90 0.80
CA LEU A 135 -3.15 8.79 1.80
C LEU A 135 -4.29 7.86 1.34
N GLY A 136 -4.05 7.11 0.26
CA GLY A 136 -5.03 6.19 -0.31
C GLY A 136 -5.98 6.83 -1.33
N GLY A 137 -5.62 7.98 -1.92
CA GLY A 137 -6.33 8.59 -3.05
C GLY A 137 -6.16 7.78 -4.35
N CYS A 138 -6.36 6.48 -4.27
CA CYS A 138 -6.28 5.52 -5.37
C CYS A 138 -7.09 4.26 -5.03
N GLY A 139 -7.32 3.42 -6.02
CA GLY A 139 -7.94 2.11 -5.84
C GLY A 139 -6.90 0.98 -5.93
N VAL A 140 -6.98 0.00 -5.03
CA VAL A 140 -6.17 -1.22 -5.05
C VAL A 140 -7.00 -2.44 -4.67
N ARG A 141 -6.52 -3.65 -5.00
CA ARG A 141 -7.08 -4.90 -4.51
C ARG A 141 -6.30 -5.39 -3.30
N LEU A 142 -6.97 -6.10 -2.40
CA LEU A 142 -6.33 -6.65 -1.21
C LEU A 142 -5.19 -7.64 -1.58
N GLU A 143 -5.36 -8.43 -2.64
CA GLU A 143 -4.33 -9.35 -3.12
C GLU A 143 -3.04 -8.64 -3.55
N GLU A 144 -3.15 -7.50 -4.25
CA GLU A 144 -2.02 -6.68 -4.67
C GLU A 144 -1.29 -6.09 -3.46
N LEU A 145 -2.07 -5.55 -2.51
CA LEU A 145 -1.53 -4.97 -1.28
C LEU A 145 -0.84 -6.04 -0.41
N THR A 146 -1.46 -7.22 -0.25
CA THR A 146 -0.87 -8.33 0.51
C THR A 146 0.43 -8.79 -0.14
N ASN A 147 0.48 -8.92 -1.48
CA ASN A 147 1.69 -9.29 -2.21
C ASN A 147 2.82 -8.27 -2.07
N MET A 148 2.49 -6.97 -2.02
CA MET A 148 3.47 -5.93 -1.69
C MET A 148 4.09 -6.15 -0.31
N TYR A 149 3.29 -6.51 0.70
CA TYR A 149 3.82 -6.84 2.04
C TYR A 149 4.63 -8.11 2.07
N CYS A 150 4.28 -9.14 1.27
CA CYS A 150 5.13 -10.31 1.06
C CYS A 150 6.50 -9.93 0.46
N THR A 151 6.55 -8.93 -0.40
CA THR A 151 7.81 -8.41 -0.95
C THR A 151 8.73 -7.87 0.16
N PHE A 152 8.20 -7.15 1.15
CA PHE A 152 8.99 -6.73 2.32
C PHE A 152 9.50 -7.92 3.12
N ALA A 153 8.65 -8.92 3.38
CA ALA A 153 9.02 -10.13 4.12
C ALA A 153 10.06 -10.99 3.37
N ASN A 154 10.18 -10.82 2.05
CA ASN A 154 11.09 -11.56 1.19
C ASN A 154 12.31 -10.72 0.73
N GLY A 155 12.82 -9.85 1.61
CA GLY A 155 14.02 -9.05 1.36
C GLY A 155 13.89 -8.09 0.18
N GLY A 156 12.69 -7.57 -0.10
CA GLY A 156 12.41 -6.64 -1.19
C GLY A 156 12.26 -7.29 -2.57
N LYS A 157 12.25 -8.61 -2.65
CA LYS A 157 12.12 -9.35 -3.93
C LYS A 157 10.66 -9.62 -4.24
N PHE A 158 10.14 -8.91 -5.24
CA PHE A 158 8.79 -9.14 -5.75
C PHE A 158 8.71 -10.46 -6.53
N ARG A 159 7.61 -11.19 -6.32
CA ARG A 159 7.20 -12.35 -7.12
C ARG A 159 5.69 -12.28 -7.34
N PRO A 160 5.17 -12.71 -8.51
CA PRO A 160 3.73 -12.86 -8.70
C PRO A 160 3.15 -13.88 -7.73
N LEU A 161 1.88 -13.68 -7.33
CA LEU A 161 1.14 -14.65 -6.55
C LEU A 161 1.01 -15.96 -7.31
N GLN A 162 1.22 -17.06 -6.62
CA GLN A 162 0.99 -18.39 -7.12
C GLN A 162 -0.36 -18.89 -6.62
N TRP A 163 -1.30 -19.03 -7.54
CA TRP A 163 -2.60 -19.61 -7.26
C TRP A 163 -2.49 -21.13 -7.37
N LEU A 164 -2.89 -21.87 -6.33
CA LEU A 164 -2.91 -23.31 -6.37
C LEU A 164 -3.86 -23.79 -7.47
N ASN A 165 -3.33 -24.46 -8.47
CA ASN A 165 -4.14 -25.16 -9.46
C ASN A 165 -4.69 -26.45 -8.83
N PRO A 166 -5.99 -26.75 -8.91
CA PRO A 166 -6.58 -28.01 -8.42
C PRO A 166 -5.90 -29.27 -8.98
N SER A 167 -5.29 -29.16 -10.17
CA SER A 167 -4.57 -30.25 -10.83
C SER A 167 -3.21 -30.59 -10.20
N ASN A 168 -2.68 -29.77 -9.28
CA ASN A 168 -1.43 -30.04 -8.57
C ASN A 168 -1.63 -30.48 -7.11
N SER A 169 -2.87 -30.71 -6.67
CA SER A 169 -3.15 -31.33 -5.39
C SER A 169 -2.85 -32.85 -5.50
N THR A 170 -1.59 -33.25 -5.31
CA THR A 170 -1.31 -34.62 -4.90
C THR A 170 -2.09 -34.88 -3.62
N GLN A 171 -3.12 -35.71 -3.69
CA GLN A 171 -3.82 -36.24 -2.52
C GLN A 171 -2.79 -36.78 -1.53
N PRO A 172 -2.83 -36.41 -0.24
CA PRO A 172 -2.06 -37.13 0.74
C PRO A 172 -2.56 -38.58 0.78
N ARG A 173 -1.64 -39.50 0.64
CA ARG A 173 -1.88 -40.94 0.87
C ARG A 173 -2.16 -41.19 2.34
#